data_7c5f99beaab400930efedc07f7f90d52
#
_entry.id   7c5f99beaab400930efedc07f7f90d52
#
_cell.length_a   1.000
_cell.length_b   1.000
_cell.length_c   1.000
_cell.angle_alpha   90.00
_cell.angle_beta   90.00
_cell.angle_gamma   90.00
#
_symmetry.space_group_name_H-M   'P 1'
#
loop_
_entity.id
_entity.type
_entity.pdbx_description
1 polymer ?
#
loop_
_entity_poly.entity_id
_entity_poly.type
_entity_poly.pdbx_seq_one_letter_code
_entity_poly.pdbx_strand_id
1 'polypeptide(L)'
;TDLDGTFLAGDTDARQHLYQLISNDPDITLVFVTGRGLEAVLPILSDAAIPVPHYVIADVGATVVDGRTRQAVQPLQADIDALWPGERAVSEALQGIPGLQRQEVPQQRRCSYFCDSDAVTDELHRIAAELNCDLLYSADRYLDFLPRGVNKGSTLRRLVHDLGIDMNQVLVAGDTLNDLSMF
;
A
#
# COMPACT_ATOMS: atom_id res chain seq x y z
N THR A 1 7.81 6.99 1.66
CA THR A 1 8.76 5.96 1.18
C THR A 1 8.11 4.58 1.18
N ASP A 2 8.41 3.73 0.17
CA ASP A 2 8.18 2.30 0.27
C ASP A 2 9.08 1.67 1.33
N LEU A 3 8.79 0.43 1.75
CA LEU A 3 9.51 -0.31 2.78
C LEU A 3 10.48 -1.34 2.19
N ASP A 4 9.95 -2.33 1.47
CA ASP A 4 10.71 -3.48 1.00
C ASP A 4 11.54 -3.12 -0.24
N GLY A 5 12.85 -3.40 -0.21
CA GLY A 5 13.72 -2.96 -1.30
C GLY A 5 14.11 -1.47 -1.25
N THR A 6 13.44 -0.66 -0.44
CA THR A 6 13.66 0.78 -0.31
C THR A 6 14.10 1.16 1.10
N PHE A 7 13.20 1.45 2.02
CA PHE A 7 13.52 2.00 3.35
C PHE A 7 14.22 0.98 4.27
N LEU A 8 13.88 -0.30 4.13
CA LEU A 8 14.45 -1.40 4.90
C LEU A 8 15.69 -2.02 4.23
N ALA A 9 16.01 -1.61 3.00
CA ALA A 9 17.13 -2.16 2.22
C ALA A 9 18.43 -1.35 2.41
N GLY A 10 19.49 -1.86 1.78
CA GLY A 10 20.79 -1.19 1.70
C GLY A 10 21.72 -1.49 2.84
N ASP A 11 22.87 -0.77 2.84
CA ASP A 11 23.90 -0.90 3.85
C ASP A 11 23.39 -0.44 5.23
N THR A 12 23.80 -1.18 6.27
CA THR A 12 23.31 -0.94 7.63
C THR A 12 23.72 0.43 8.17
N ASP A 13 24.96 0.87 7.91
CA ASP A 13 25.46 2.14 8.44
C ASP A 13 24.78 3.32 7.73
N ALA A 14 24.63 3.23 6.41
CA ALA A 14 23.91 4.24 5.62
C ALA A 14 22.43 4.35 6.04
N ARG A 15 21.78 3.21 6.28
CA ARG A 15 20.40 3.16 6.75
C ARG A 15 20.24 3.75 8.15
N GLN A 16 21.14 3.42 9.08
CA GLN A 16 21.13 4.01 10.43
C GLN A 16 21.36 5.53 10.39
N HIS A 17 22.25 6.00 9.52
CA HIS A 17 22.48 7.43 9.34
C HIS A 17 21.20 8.14 8.82
N LEU A 18 20.55 7.58 7.81
CA LEU A 18 19.26 8.07 7.31
C LEU A 18 18.19 8.12 8.42
N TYR A 19 18.09 7.05 9.21
CA TYR A 19 17.13 6.97 10.31
C TYR A 19 17.37 8.03 11.38
N GLN A 20 18.64 8.29 11.71
CA GLN A 20 19.01 9.36 12.62
C GLN A 20 18.68 10.76 12.07
N LEU A 21 18.95 11.01 10.78
CA LEU A 21 18.56 12.26 10.13
C LEU A 21 17.06 12.51 10.24
N ILE A 22 16.25 11.52 9.88
CA ILE A 22 14.79 11.62 9.94
C ILE A 22 14.29 11.80 11.37
N SER A 23 14.86 11.07 12.34
CA SER A 23 14.41 11.14 13.74
C SER A 23 14.78 12.44 14.44
N ASN A 24 15.87 13.10 13.99
CA ASN A 24 16.35 14.33 14.59
C ASN A 24 15.78 15.61 13.98
N ASP A 25 15.09 15.49 12.85
CA ASP A 25 14.49 16.63 12.17
C ASP A 25 12.96 16.63 12.40
N PRO A 26 12.46 17.56 13.24
CA PRO A 26 11.02 17.64 13.55
C PRO A 26 10.16 18.13 12.39
N ASP A 27 10.78 18.71 11.35
CA ASP A 27 10.06 19.21 10.16
C ASP A 27 9.80 18.09 9.14
N ILE A 28 10.37 16.90 9.32
CA ILE A 28 10.14 15.75 8.46
C ILE A 28 8.87 15.00 8.89
N THR A 29 7.89 14.93 8.00
CA THR A 29 6.75 14.03 8.12
C THR A 29 7.04 12.71 7.41
N LEU A 30 7.42 11.68 8.16
CA LEU A 30 7.69 10.35 7.61
C LEU A 30 6.38 9.59 7.36
N VAL A 31 6.21 9.08 6.12
CA VAL A 31 5.08 8.25 5.72
C VAL A 31 5.59 6.94 5.12
N PHE A 32 5.21 5.82 5.69
CA PHE A 32 5.41 4.51 5.06
C PHE A 32 4.30 4.23 4.06
N VAL A 33 4.66 3.79 2.84
CA VAL A 33 3.70 3.49 1.77
C VAL A 33 4.05 2.13 1.19
N THR A 34 3.36 1.09 1.61
CA THR A 34 3.79 -0.30 1.37
C THR A 34 2.71 -1.19 0.74
N GLY A 35 3.17 -2.22 0.04
CA GLY A 35 2.32 -3.32 -0.41
C GLY A 35 1.93 -4.30 0.70
N ARG A 36 2.59 -4.25 1.86
CA ARG A 36 2.24 -5.10 3.00
C ARG A 36 0.87 -4.74 3.56
N GLY A 37 0.14 -5.74 4.08
CA GLY A 37 -1.01 -5.49 4.95
C GLY A 37 -0.58 -4.89 6.28
N LEU A 38 -1.50 -4.19 6.94
CA LEU A 38 -1.19 -3.48 8.19
C LEU A 38 -0.59 -4.42 9.26
N GLU A 39 -1.10 -5.64 9.40
CA GLU A 39 -0.62 -6.62 10.38
C GLU A 39 0.86 -6.99 10.15
N ALA A 40 1.30 -7.02 8.89
CA ALA A 40 2.69 -7.28 8.53
C ALA A 40 3.62 -6.06 8.75
N VAL A 41 3.05 -4.87 8.91
CA VAL A 41 3.79 -3.64 9.23
C VAL A 41 3.96 -3.48 10.75
N LEU A 42 3.05 -3.99 11.57
CA LEU A 42 3.08 -3.83 13.03
C LEU A 42 4.41 -4.22 13.69
N PRO A 43 5.08 -5.33 13.31
CA PRO A 43 6.40 -5.67 13.84
C PRO A 43 7.46 -4.60 13.52
N ILE A 44 7.41 -4.00 12.32
CA ILE A 44 8.32 -2.93 11.89
C ILE A 44 8.11 -1.68 12.74
N LEU A 45 6.85 -1.32 13.01
CA LEU A 45 6.51 -0.17 13.87
C LEU A 45 6.92 -0.37 15.34
N SER A 46 7.21 -1.61 15.73
CA SER A 46 7.62 -1.97 17.09
C SER A 46 9.15 -2.11 17.23
N ASP A 47 9.89 -2.02 16.13
CA ASP A 47 11.35 -2.08 16.13
C ASP A 47 11.91 -0.69 16.50
N ALA A 48 12.56 -0.62 17.67
CA ALA A 48 13.16 0.62 18.17
C ALA A 48 14.31 1.18 17.28
N ALA A 49 14.85 0.37 16.40
CA ALA A 49 15.89 0.81 15.45
C ALA A 49 15.31 1.56 14.24
N ILE A 50 14.00 1.48 14.02
CA ILE A 50 13.32 2.09 12.87
C ILE A 50 12.56 3.34 13.34
N PRO A 51 12.69 4.48 12.64
CA PRO A 51 11.91 5.67 12.95
C PRO A 51 10.41 5.39 12.88
N VAL A 52 9.68 5.82 13.91
CA VAL A 52 8.22 5.69 13.92
C VAL A 52 7.62 6.65 12.90
N PRO A 53 6.92 6.18 11.86
CA PRO A 53 6.31 7.07 10.88
C PRO A 53 5.14 7.85 11.50
N HIS A 54 4.83 9.00 10.93
CA HIS A 54 3.62 9.76 11.27
C HIS A 54 2.38 9.05 10.73
N TYR A 55 2.49 8.48 9.53
CA TYR A 55 1.40 7.76 8.88
C TYR A 55 1.90 6.48 8.20
N VAL A 56 1.01 5.52 8.09
CA VAL A 56 1.23 4.29 7.33
C VAL A 56 0.11 4.14 6.31
N ILE A 57 0.49 4.04 5.06
CA ILE A 57 -0.35 3.64 3.93
C ILE A 57 0.03 2.20 3.61
N ALA A 58 -0.83 1.27 3.97
CA ALA A 58 -0.67 -0.17 3.79
C ALA A 58 -1.61 -0.71 2.69
N ASP A 59 -1.56 -2.02 2.43
CA ASP A 59 -2.44 -2.68 1.47
C ASP A 59 -2.44 -2.00 0.09
N VAL A 60 -1.24 -1.62 -0.41
CA VAL A 60 -1.05 -0.95 -1.71
C VAL A 60 -1.82 0.38 -1.84
N GLY A 61 -2.15 1.01 -0.72
CA GLY A 61 -2.91 2.27 -0.69
C GLY A 61 -4.31 2.15 -0.07
N ALA A 62 -4.81 0.94 0.15
CA ALA A 62 -6.18 0.73 0.60
C ALA A 62 -6.40 0.92 2.12
N THR A 63 -5.34 0.99 2.90
CA THR A 63 -5.41 1.20 4.35
C THR A 63 -4.54 2.38 4.76
N VAL A 64 -5.10 3.34 5.51
CA VAL A 64 -4.37 4.51 6.01
C VAL A 64 -4.57 4.66 7.51
N VAL A 65 -3.47 4.63 8.26
CA VAL A 65 -3.50 4.79 9.71
C VAL A 65 -2.45 5.78 10.21
N ASP A 66 -2.73 6.40 11.34
CA ASP A 66 -1.72 7.11 12.13
C ASP A 66 -0.66 6.12 12.63
N GLY A 67 0.60 6.45 12.45
CA GLY A 67 1.72 5.53 12.72
C GLY A 67 1.92 5.21 14.21
N ARG A 68 1.47 6.09 15.11
CA ARG A 68 1.62 5.93 16.56
C ARG A 68 0.39 5.30 17.19
N THR A 69 -0.79 5.86 16.88
CA THR A 69 -2.05 5.40 17.48
C THR A 69 -2.64 4.20 16.77
N ARG A 70 -2.23 3.97 15.51
CA ARG A 70 -2.75 2.93 14.59
C ARG A 70 -4.23 3.09 14.29
N GLN A 71 -4.79 4.26 14.58
CA GLN A 71 -6.16 4.58 14.24
C GLN A 71 -6.26 4.99 12.77
N ALA A 72 -7.39 4.65 12.15
CA ALA A 72 -7.68 5.03 10.78
C ALA A 72 -7.70 6.56 10.61
N VAL A 73 -7.03 7.06 9.57
CA VAL A 73 -7.01 8.49 9.23
C VAL A 73 -8.34 8.85 8.57
N GLN A 74 -9.12 9.67 9.24
CA GLN A 74 -10.44 10.09 8.75
C GLN A 74 -10.39 11.52 8.17
N PRO A 75 -11.19 11.84 7.13
CA PRO A 75 -12.19 10.98 6.46
C PRO A 75 -11.59 10.04 5.39
N LEU A 76 -10.31 10.13 5.08
CA LEU A 76 -9.64 9.43 3.98
C LEU A 76 -9.91 7.92 3.99
N GLN A 77 -9.81 7.26 5.15
CA GLN A 77 -10.08 5.83 5.22
C GLN A 77 -11.55 5.49 4.94
N ALA A 78 -12.48 6.29 5.44
CA ALA A 78 -13.90 6.07 5.18
C ALA A 78 -14.24 6.22 3.69
N ASP A 79 -13.61 7.17 3.00
CA ASP A 79 -13.77 7.37 1.55
C ASP A 79 -13.27 6.13 0.77
N ILE A 80 -12.12 5.56 1.19
CA ILE A 80 -11.58 4.33 0.60
C ILE A 80 -12.51 3.14 0.87
N ASP A 81 -12.99 2.98 2.11
CA ASP A 81 -13.89 1.90 2.50
C ASP A 81 -15.21 1.93 1.69
N ALA A 82 -15.71 3.11 1.36
CA ALA A 82 -16.91 3.29 0.56
C ALA A 82 -16.76 2.83 -0.91
N LEU A 83 -15.53 2.77 -1.42
CA LEU A 83 -15.22 2.30 -2.78
C LEU A 83 -15.03 0.77 -2.85
N TRP A 84 -14.82 0.10 -1.70
CA TRP A 84 -14.52 -1.32 -1.67
C TRP A 84 -15.79 -2.18 -1.76
N PRO A 85 -15.93 -3.07 -2.76
CA PRO A 85 -17.10 -3.93 -2.90
C PRO A 85 -17.19 -5.03 -1.83
N GLY A 86 -16.10 -5.26 -1.09
CA GLY A 86 -15.95 -6.30 -0.09
C GLY A 86 -15.26 -7.55 -0.61
N GLU A 87 -14.48 -8.18 0.28
CA GLU A 87 -13.74 -9.40 -0.01
C GLU A 87 -14.61 -10.51 -0.59
N ARG A 88 -15.82 -10.68 -0.05
CA ARG A 88 -16.73 -11.72 -0.47
C ARG A 88 -17.15 -11.57 -1.93
N ALA A 89 -17.50 -10.36 -2.37
CA ALA A 89 -17.91 -10.11 -3.75
C ALA A 89 -16.77 -10.43 -4.73
N VAL A 90 -15.53 -10.02 -4.38
CA VAL A 90 -14.36 -10.31 -5.21
C VAL A 90 -14.07 -11.80 -5.26
N SER A 91 -14.05 -12.49 -4.10
CA SER A 91 -13.73 -13.92 -4.06
C SER A 91 -14.78 -14.80 -4.73
N GLU A 92 -16.06 -14.45 -4.65
CA GLU A 92 -17.14 -15.15 -5.36
C GLU A 92 -17.02 -14.97 -6.89
N ALA A 93 -16.70 -13.77 -7.35
CA ALA A 93 -16.53 -13.47 -8.78
C ALA A 93 -15.30 -14.16 -9.39
N LEU A 94 -14.28 -14.45 -8.59
CA LEU A 94 -13.05 -15.12 -9.03
C LEU A 94 -13.08 -16.64 -8.84
N GLN A 95 -14.17 -17.17 -8.34
CA GLN A 95 -14.31 -18.61 -8.12
C GLN A 95 -14.23 -19.38 -9.45
N GLY A 96 -13.28 -20.30 -9.54
CA GLY A 96 -13.08 -21.13 -10.73
C GLY A 96 -12.22 -20.52 -11.82
N ILE A 97 -11.73 -19.29 -11.65
CA ILE A 97 -10.74 -18.69 -12.57
C ILE A 97 -9.40 -19.46 -12.41
N PRO A 98 -8.88 -20.05 -13.49
CA PRO A 98 -7.65 -20.82 -13.42
C PRO A 98 -6.42 -19.91 -13.21
N GLY A 99 -5.37 -20.48 -12.58
CA GLY A 99 -4.09 -19.79 -12.42
C GLY A 99 -4.02 -18.80 -11.25
N LEU A 100 -5.12 -18.58 -10.51
CA LEU A 100 -5.15 -17.75 -9.32
C LEU A 100 -5.00 -18.58 -8.05
N GLN A 101 -3.98 -18.28 -7.24
CA GLN A 101 -3.82 -18.83 -5.91
C GLN A 101 -3.98 -17.71 -4.89
N ARG A 102 -5.04 -17.76 -4.10
CA ARG A 102 -5.28 -16.75 -3.05
C ARG A 102 -4.15 -16.74 -2.04
N GLN A 103 -3.72 -15.54 -1.64
CA GLN A 103 -2.76 -15.38 -0.56
C GLN A 103 -3.42 -15.55 0.80
N GLU A 104 -2.72 -16.24 1.71
CA GLU A 104 -3.14 -16.39 3.12
C GLU A 104 -2.74 -15.17 3.95
N VAL A 105 -3.31 -14.01 3.63
CA VAL A 105 -3.13 -12.75 4.33
C VAL A 105 -4.50 -12.13 4.61
N PRO A 106 -4.63 -11.23 5.60
CA PRO A 106 -5.87 -10.49 5.81
C PRO A 106 -6.29 -9.74 4.55
N GLN A 107 -7.54 -9.90 4.14
CA GLN A 107 -8.10 -9.41 2.87
C GLN A 107 -9.18 -8.33 3.14
N GLN A 108 -8.90 -7.35 3.98
CA GLN A 108 -9.91 -6.42 4.46
C GLN A 108 -10.38 -5.43 3.39
N ARG A 109 -9.43 -4.83 2.65
CA ARG A 109 -9.70 -3.76 1.66
C ARG A 109 -9.02 -4.02 0.33
N ARG A 110 -8.52 -5.21 0.16
CA ARG A 110 -7.98 -5.74 -1.09
C ARG A 110 -8.16 -7.25 -1.13
N CYS A 111 -8.11 -7.84 -2.32
CA CYS A 111 -7.95 -9.28 -2.46
C CYS A 111 -6.66 -9.55 -3.23
N SER A 112 -5.77 -10.34 -2.61
CA SER A 112 -4.43 -10.63 -3.11
C SER A 112 -4.30 -12.09 -3.52
N TYR A 113 -3.74 -12.29 -4.70
CA TYR A 113 -3.50 -13.59 -5.28
C TYR A 113 -2.05 -13.72 -5.74
N PHE A 114 -1.55 -14.95 -5.81
CA PHE A 114 -0.40 -15.30 -6.62
C PHE A 114 -0.90 -15.74 -8.00
N CYS A 115 -0.24 -15.32 -9.06
CA CYS A 115 -0.47 -15.83 -10.41
C CYS A 115 0.74 -15.55 -11.31
N ASP A 116 0.83 -16.30 -12.38
CA ASP A 116 1.75 -15.97 -13.48
C ASP A 116 1.13 -14.92 -14.40
N SER A 117 1.96 -14.23 -15.21
CA SER A 117 1.51 -13.16 -16.09
C SER A 117 0.42 -13.62 -17.09
N ASP A 118 0.47 -14.87 -17.54
CA ASP A 118 -0.48 -15.45 -18.49
C ASP A 118 -1.89 -15.61 -17.88
N ALA A 119 -2.00 -15.62 -16.55
CA ALA A 119 -3.30 -15.67 -15.88
C ALA A 119 -3.97 -14.29 -15.79
N VAL A 120 -3.26 -13.19 -16.07
CA VAL A 120 -3.83 -11.82 -16.10
C VAL A 120 -4.51 -11.60 -17.45
N THR A 121 -5.72 -12.08 -17.57
CA THR A 121 -6.51 -12.09 -18.83
C THR A 121 -7.47 -10.92 -18.93
N ASP A 122 -8.02 -10.70 -20.14
CA ASP A 122 -9.11 -9.73 -20.37
C ASP A 122 -10.34 -10.04 -19.51
N GLU A 123 -10.58 -11.32 -19.20
CA GLU A 123 -11.66 -11.72 -18.30
C GLU A 123 -11.48 -11.18 -16.89
N LEU A 124 -10.27 -11.23 -16.34
CA LEU A 124 -9.98 -10.64 -15.03
C LEU A 124 -10.16 -9.12 -15.05
N HIS A 125 -9.74 -8.44 -16.10
CA HIS A 125 -9.99 -6.99 -16.24
C HIS A 125 -11.48 -6.67 -16.32
N ARG A 126 -12.28 -7.50 -17.00
CA ARG A 126 -13.74 -7.34 -17.07
C ARG A 126 -14.37 -7.54 -15.68
N ILE A 127 -14.00 -8.60 -14.97
CA ILE A 127 -14.50 -8.87 -13.61
C ILE A 127 -14.15 -7.71 -12.68
N ALA A 128 -12.91 -7.21 -12.72
CA ALA A 128 -12.51 -6.06 -11.92
C ALA A 128 -13.36 -4.83 -12.24
N ALA A 129 -13.59 -4.54 -13.53
CA ALA A 129 -14.41 -3.41 -13.94
C ALA A 129 -15.88 -3.54 -13.46
N GLU A 130 -16.48 -4.73 -13.53
CA GLU A 130 -17.83 -5.01 -13.05
C GLU A 130 -17.96 -4.84 -11.52
N LEU A 131 -16.90 -5.16 -10.78
CA LEU A 131 -16.80 -4.98 -9.34
C LEU A 131 -16.38 -3.57 -8.92
N ASN A 132 -16.14 -2.66 -9.88
CA ASN A 132 -15.57 -1.34 -9.63
C ASN A 132 -14.23 -1.40 -8.89
N CYS A 133 -13.39 -2.36 -9.28
CA CYS A 133 -12.03 -2.55 -8.78
C CYS A 133 -10.98 -2.21 -9.84
N ASP A 134 -9.79 -1.87 -9.38
CA ASP A 134 -8.58 -1.85 -10.20
C ASP A 134 -7.76 -3.12 -9.96
N LEU A 135 -7.09 -3.60 -11.01
CA LEU A 135 -6.12 -4.67 -10.94
C LEU A 135 -4.71 -4.09 -10.88
N LEU A 136 -3.91 -4.61 -9.98
CA LEU A 136 -2.48 -4.34 -9.95
C LEU A 136 -1.72 -5.65 -9.99
N TYR A 137 -0.96 -5.88 -11.08
CA TYR A 137 -0.01 -6.97 -11.18
C TYR A 137 1.40 -6.44 -10.93
N SER A 138 2.14 -7.08 -10.03
CA SER A 138 3.47 -6.61 -9.64
C SER A 138 4.42 -7.75 -9.30
N ALA A 139 5.73 -7.49 -9.44
CA ALA A 139 6.82 -8.43 -9.16
C ALA A 139 6.64 -9.79 -9.87
N ASP A 140 6.05 -9.80 -11.06
CA ASP A 140 5.76 -10.97 -11.90
C ASP A 140 5.06 -12.14 -11.17
N ARG A 141 4.33 -11.81 -10.10
CA ARG A 141 3.75 -12.83 -9.22
C ARG A 141 2.50 -12.39 -8.46
N TYR A 142 2.40 -11.12 -8.10
CA TYR A 142 1.33 -10.63 -7.22
C TYR A 142 0.23 -9.96 -8.04
N LEU A 143 -1.00 -10.38 -7.82
CA LEU A 143 -2.20 -9.77 -8.38
C LEU A 143 -3.08 -9.28 -7.25
N ASP A 144 -3.29 -7.97 -7.17
CA ASP A 144 -4.14 -7.33 -6.19
C ASP A 144 -5.39 -6.74 -6.87
N PHE A 145 -6.56 -7.05 -6.32
CA PHE A 145 -7.80 -6.33 -6.57
C PHE A 145 -7.93 -5.24 -5.52
N LEU A 146 -8.02 -4.00 -5.96
CA LEU A 146 -8.05 -2.81 -5.11
C LEU A 146 -9.35 -2.02 -5.38
N PRO A 147 -9.83 -1.21 -4.43
CA PRO A 147 -10.89 -0.26 -4.70
C PRO A 147 -10.52 0.65 -5.86
N ARG A 148 -11.45 0.97 -6.74
CA ARG A 148 -11.18 1.74 -7.94
C ARG A 148 -10.53 3.09 -7.66
N GLY A 149 -9.44 3.39 -8.37
CA GLY A 149 -8.67 4.62 -8.21
C GLY A 149 -7.79 4.66 -6.97
N VAL A 150 -7.75 3.57 -6.16
CA VAL A 150 -6.94 3.47 -4.95
C VAL A 150 -5.62 2.75 -5.24
N ASN A 151 -4.52 3.43 -5.00
CA ASN A 151 -3.15 2.90 -5.09
C ASN A 151 -2.22 3.71 -4.18
N LYS A 152 -0.96 3.30 -4.06
CA LYS A 152 0.05 3.98 -3.23
C LYS A 152 0.08 5.49 -3.47
N GLY A 153 0.15 5.91 -4.73
CA GLY A 153 0.29 7.32 -5.10
C GLY A 153 -1.00 8.12 -4.94
N SER A 154 -2.17 7.58 -5.31
CA SER A 154 -3.44 8.30 -5.16
C SER A 154 -3.74 8.57 -3.69
N THR A 155 -3.53 7.58 -2.84
CA THR A 155 -3.74 7.70 -1.39
C THR A 155 -2.71 8.64 -0.74
N LEU A 156 -1.43 8.55 -1.15
CA LEU A 156 -0.40 9.48 -0.67
C LEU A 156 -0.74 10.93 -1.04
N ARG A 157 -1.09 11.19 -2.30
CA ARG A 157 -1.48 12.54 -2.74
C ARG A 157 -2.67 13.09 -1.95
N ARG A 158 -3.66 12.26 -1.68
CA ARG A 158 -4.80 12.69 -0.88
C ARG A 158 -4.40 12.99 0.56
N LEU A 159 -3.58 12.13 1.19
CA LEU A 159 -3.06 12.39 2.53
C LEU A 159 -2.26 13.69 2.60
N VAL A 160 -1.35 13.93 1.67
CA VAL A 160 -0.54 15.16 1.56
C VAL A 160 -1.44 16.40 1.44
N HIS A 161 -2.46 16.33 0.58
CA HIS A 161 -3.44 17.40 0.42
C HIS A 161 -4.21 17.67 1.73
N ASP A 162 -4.70 16.63 2.40
CA ASP A 162 -5.48 16.75 3.64
C ASP A 162 -4.63 17.30 4.81
N LEU A 163 -3.32 17.07 4.77
CA LEU A 163 -2.34 17.65 5.70
C LEU A 163 -1.93 19.09 5.36
N GLY A 164 -2.35 19.62 4.20
CA GLY A 164 -1.97 20.96 3.73
C GLY A 164 -0.49 21.09 3.34
N ILE A 165 0.16 19.99 3.00
CA ILE A 165 1.57 19.97 2.58
C ILE A 165 1.64 20.25 1.08
N ASP A 166 2.55 21.17 0.67
CA ASP A 166 2.81 21.44 -0.75
C ASP A 166 3.51 20.21 -1.38
N MET A 167 3.04 19.79 -2.56
CA MET A 167 3.64 18.67 -3.31
C MET A 167 5.11 18.90 -3.65
N ASN A 168 5.56 20.15 -3.77
CA ASN A 168 6.98 20.47 -3.97
C ASN A 168 7.86 20.17 -2.74
N GLN A 169 7.25 19.89 -1.59
CA GLN A 169 7.93 19.51 -0.35
C GLN A 169 7.90 17.99 -0.13
N VAL A 170 7.37 17.23 -1.08
CA VAL A 170 7.23 15.77 -0.96
C VAL A 170 8.37 15.07 -1.68
N LEU A 171 9.12 14.25 -0.95
CA LEU A 171 10.10 13.33 -1.48
C LEU A 171 9.52 11.92 -1.46
N VAL A 172 9.55 11.22 -2.59
CA VAL A 172 9.13 9.81 -2.69
C VAL A 172 10.30 8.90 -3.00
N ALA A 173 10.24 7.67 -2.50
CA ALA A 173 11.19 6.61 -2.79
C ALA A 173 10.45 5.28 -2.91
N GLY A 174 10.82 4.47 -3.91
CA GLY A 174 10.26 3.16 -4.20
C GLY A 174 11.12 2.43 -5.24
N ASP A 175 11.00 1.13 -5.33
CA ASP A 175 11.85 0.26 -6.17
C ASP A 175 11.07 -0.66 -7.11
N THR A 176 9.75 -0.72 -7.00
CA THR A 176 8.91 -1.62 -7.80
C THR A 176 7.82 -0.89 -8.59
N LEU A 177 7.20 -1.60 -9.55
CA LEU A 177 6.14 -1.03 -10.39
C LEU A 177 4.91 -0.56 -9.61
N ASN A 178 4.64 -1.12 -8.43
CA ASN A 178 3.54 -0.66 -7.60
C ASN A 178 3.81 0.72 -6.96
N ASP A 179 5.07 1.20 -6.99
CA ASP A 179 5.47 2.52 -6.52
C ASP A 179 5.35 3.60 -7.60
N LEU A 180 5.25 3.19 -8.87
CA LEU A 180 5.23 4.12 -10.01
C LEU A 180 4.15 5.20 -9.86
N SER A 181 3.03 4.87 -9.22
CA SER A 181 1.96 5.84 -8.97
C SER A 181 2.34 6.97 -8.02
N MET A 182 3.42 6.83 -7.23
CA MET A 182 3.89 7.87 -6.30
C MET A 182 4.73 8.95 -7.01
N PHE A 183 5.33 8.62 -8.15
CA PHE A 183 6.12 9.53 -8.97
C PHE A 183 5.25 10.22 -10.01
#